data_946c79feb8c916188a39ce99e303c42f
#
_entry.id   946c79feb8c916188a39ce99e303c42f
#
_cell.length_a   1.000
_cell.length_b   1.000
_cell.length_c   1.000
_cell.angle_alpha   90.00
_cell.angle_beta   90.00
_cell.angle_gamma   90.00
#
_symmetry.space_group_name_H-M   'P 1'
#
loop_
_entity.id
_entity.type
_entity.pdbx_description
1 polymer ?
#
loop_
_entity_poly.entity_id
_entity_poly.type
_entity_poly.pdbx_seq_one_letter_code
_entity_poly.pdbx_strand_id
1 'polypeptide(L)'
;QKLGSNETRKHDHVVFEFSNEVLIFNDPRRFGSLHVSRDLQNHFLIKNLGPEPLEDNFNSEYLYKKIKKAGVSTKSFLMNQKNVVGIGHIYACEILFSSGISPRRKIKYLNKSQCEEIVKNTKRIIKEAITKGGTTLKDFYSADGNKGYFKIELNVYDRETEECRACKEKIICLLYTSDAADE
;
A
#
# COMPACT_ATOMS: atom_id res chain seq x y z
N GLN A 1 -14.85 3.70 17.83
CA GLN A 1 -15.31 4.98 18.42
C GLN A 1 -16.28 4.66 19.54
N LYS A 2 -16.10 5.29 20.70
CA LYS A 2 -17.14 5.36 21.73
C LYS A 2 -18.22 6.28 21.18
N LEU A 3 -19.33 5.74 20.73
CA LEU A 3 -20.49 6.52 20.34
C LEU A 3 -21.42 6.64 21.54
N GLY A 4 -21.56 7.86 22.03
CA GLY A 4 -22.56 8.23 23.05
C GLY A 4 -23.91 8.64 22.47
N SER A 5 -24.25 8.29 21.23
CA SER A 5 -25.57 8.54 20.62
C SER A 5 -25.78 7.63 19.41
N ASN A 6 -27.01 7.17 19.23
CA ASN A 6 -27.48 6.33 18.10
C ASN A 6 -27.57 7.09 16.77
N GLU A 7 -26.71 8.07 16.50
CA GLU A 7 -26.70 8.82 15.27
C GLU A 7 -25.84 8.14 14.22
N THR A 8 -26.46 7.53 13.23
CA THR A 8 -25.80 7.05 12.02
C THR A 8 -25.33 8.25 11.20
N ARG A 9 -24.07 8.24 10.78
CA ARG A 9 -23.48 9.27 9.92
C ARG A 9 -23.72 8.94 8.45
N LYS A 10 -23.62 9.96 7.60
CA LYS A 10 -23.61 9.74 6.15
C LYS A 10 -22.53 8.73 5.79
N HIS A 11 -22.88 7.69 5.01
CA HIS A 11 -22.02 6.59 4.57
C HIS A 11 -21.72 5.51 5.62
N ASP A 12 -22.39 5.48 6.76
CA ASP A 12 -22.40 4.33 7.65
C ASP A 12 -23.32 3.27 7.05
N HIS A 13 -22.74 2.14 6.66
CA HIS A 13 -23.47 1.08 5.95
C HIS A 13 -23.81 -0.10 6.86
N VAL A 14 -22.95 -0.41 7.82
CA VAL A 14 -23.16 -1.49 8.80
C VAL A 14 -22.67 -1.04 10.17
N VAL A 15 -23.48 -1.34 11.18
CA VAL A 15 -23.15 -1.09 12.58
C VAL A 15 -23.14 -2.42 13.32
N PHE A 16 -22.04 -2.71 14.00
CA PHE A 16 -21.92 -3.85 14.90
C PHE A 16 -21.93 -3.35 16.32
N GLU A 17 -22.93 -3.74 17.08
CA GLU A 17 -23.07 -3.36 18.49
C GLU A 17 -22.50 -4.46 19.39
N PHE A 18 -21.58 -4.08 20.25
CA PHE A 18 -21.03 -4.90 21.32
C PHE A 18 -21.42 -4.31 22.67
N SER A 19 -21.20 -5.04 23.75
CA SER A 19 -21.63 -4.62 25.11
C SER A 19 -21.12 -3.23 25.51
N ASN A 20 -19.90 -2.85 25.09
CA ASN A 20 -19.25 -1.58 25.50
C ASN A 20 -18.73 -0.75 24.32
N GLU A 21 -18.84 -1.24 23.10
CA GLU A 21 -18.23 -0.64 21.91
C GLU A 21 -19.15 -0.81 20.69
N VAL A 22 -18.97 0.08 19.73
CA VAL A 22 -19.66 0.00 18.42
C VAL A 22 -18.61 0.05 17.33
N LEU A 23 -18.67 -0.92 16.41
CA LEU A 23 -17.86 -0.94 15.21
C LEU A 23 -18.73 -0.52 14.01
N ILE A 24 -18.29 0.50 13.30
CA ILE A 24 -19.02 1.07 12.17
C ILE A 24 -18.25 0.83 10.88
N PHE A 25 -18.89 0.23 9.90
CA PHE A 25 -18.41 0.17 8.52
C PHE A 25 -18.88 1.42 7.77
N ASN A 26 -17.97 2.39 7.68
CA ASN A 26 -18.19 3.65 6.94
C ASN A 26 -17.43 3.60 5.62
N ASP A 27 -18.13 3.71 4.49
CA ASP A 27 -17.52 3.65 3.15
C ASP A 27 -18.14 4.70 2.21
N PRO A 28 -17.59 5.92 2.16
CA PRO A 28 -18.07 7.00 1.31
C PRO A 28 -17.98 6.67 -0.19
N ARG A 29 -17.00 5.86 -0.58
CA ARG A 29 -16.75 5.53 -1.99
C ARG A 29 -17.44 4.26 -2.47
N ARG A 30 -18.01 3.48 -1.56
CA ARG A 30 -18.69 2.20 -1.82
C ARG A 30 -17.84 1.14 -2.54
N PHE A 31 -16.52 1.15 -2.30
CA PHE A 31 -15.61 0.13 -2.83
C PHE A 31 -15.36 -1.01 -1.85
N GLY A 32 -15.71 -0.81 -0.59
CA GLY A 32 -15.59 -1.83 0.43
C GLY A 32 -16.66 -2.90 0.31
N SER A 33 -16.37 -4.07 0.84
CA SER A 33 -17.31 -5.17 0.97
C SER A 33 -17.16 -5.88 2.31
N LEU A 34 -18.25 -6.40 2.82
CA LEU A 34 -18.27 -7.18 4.06
C LEU A 34 -18.63 -8.62 3.73
N HIS A 35 -17.76 -9.53 4.11
CA HIS A 35 -17.94 -10.96 3.88
C HIS A 35 -17.85 -11.73 5.19
N VAL A 36 -18.69 -12.74 5.35
CA VAL A 36 -18.63 -13.70 6.45
C VAL A 36 -18.20 -15.03 5.87
N SER A 37 -17.13 -15.61 6.39
CA SER A 37 -16.62 -16.90 5.94
C SER A 37 -16.15 -17.74 7.12
N ARG A 38 -16.38 -19.06 7.04
CA ARG A 38 -15.81 -20.03 7.99
C ARG A 38 -14.40 -20.47 7.60
N ASP A 39 -14.02 -20.26 6.34
CA ASP A 39 -12.70 -20.56 5.79
C ASP A 39 -12.15 -19.31 5.10
N LEU A 40 -11.41 -18.50 5.86
CA LEU A 40 -10.83 -17.25 5.37
C LEU A 40 -9.71 -17.50 4.36
N GLN A 41 -8.93 -18.58 4.53
CA GLN A 41 -7.75 -18.83 3.67
C GLN A 41 -8.17 -19.18 2.24
N ASN A 42 -9.28 -19.86 2.07
CA ASN A 42 -9.82 -20.21 0.76
C ASN A 42 -10.81 -19.18 0.21
N HIS A 43 -11.08 -18.11 0.94
CA HIS A 43 -11.94 -17.03 0.46
C HIS A 43 -11.35 -16.35 -0.79
N PHE A 44 -12.19 -16.10 -1.81
CA PHE A 44 -11.74 -15.63 -3.14
C PHE A 44 -10.95 -14.30 -3.09
N LEU A 45 -11.18 -13.43 -2.12
CA LEU A 45 -10.43 -12.19 -1.92
C LEU A 45 -9.04 -12.41 -1.29
N ILE A 46 -8.80 -13.54 -0.62
CA ILE A 46 -7.60 -13.78 0.19
C ILE A 46 -6.69 -14.82 -0.45
N LYS A 47 -7.25 -15.92 -0.96
CA LYS A 47 -6.50 -17.10 -1.43
C LYS A 47 -5.40 -16.84 -2.45
N ASN A 48 -5.50 -15.73 -3.19
CA ASN A 48 -4.55 -15.38 -4.26
C ASN A 48 -3.63 -14.20 -3.89
N LEU A 49 -3.69 -13.74 -2.65
CA LEU A 49 -2.81 -12.67 -2.19
C LEU A 49 -1.35 -13.13 -2.13
N GLY A 50 -0.45 -12.22 -2.38
CA GLY A 50 0.98 -12.40 -2.14
C GLY A 50 1.32 -12.36 -0.65
N PRO A 51 2.61 -12.54 -0.31
CA PRO A 51 3.07 -12.46 1.07
C PRO A 51 2.94 -11.05 1.64
N GLU A 52 2.84 -10.98 2.96
CA GLU A 52 2.94 -9.74 3.71
C GLU A 52 4.36 -9.17 3.64
N PRO A 53 4.54 -7.85 3.49
CA PRO A 53 5.86 -7.24 3.30
C PRO A 53 6.85 -7.48 4.44
N LEU A 54 6.36 -7.65 5.66
CA LEU A 54 7.20 -7.82 6.86
C LEU A 54 7.51 -9.27 7.20
N GLU A 55 6.80 -10.23 6.60
CA GLU A 55 7.04 -11.65 6.83
C GLU A 55 8.31 -12.16 6.15
N ASP A 56 8.85 -13.28 6.62
CA ASP A 56 10.10 -13.88 6.12
C ASP A 56 9.93 -14.49 4.72
N ASN A 57 8.72 -14.88 4.35
CA ASN A 57 8.40 -15.38 3.02
C ASN A 57 8.47 -14.29 1.94
N PHE A 58 8.38 -12.99 2.30
CA PHE A 58 8.75 -11.89 1.42
C PHE A 58 10.26 -11.61 1.50
N ASN A 59 11.02 -12.30 0.67
CA ASN A 59 12.48 -12.19 0.59
C ASN A 59 12.99 -12.05 -0.85
N SER A 60 14.28 -11.82 -1.00
CA SER A 60 14.90 -11.58 -2.31
C SER A 60 14.81 -12.77 -3.24
N GLU A 61 14.84 -13.98 -2.71
CA GLU A 61 14.75 -15.20 -3.51
C GLU A 61 13.32 -15.37 -4.07
N TYR A 62 12.30 -15.18 -3.23
CA TYR A 62 10.91 -15.14 -3.64
C TYR A 62 10.71 -14.11 -4.76
N LEU A 63 11.16 -12.86 -4.53
CA LEU A 63 11.00 -11.78 -5.49
C LEU A 63 11.71 -12.10 -6.80
N TYR A 64 12.99 -12.51 -6.74
CA TYR A 64 13.78 -12.84 -7.91
C TYR A 64 13.19 -13.97 -8.75
N LYS A 65 12.65 -15.01 -8.11
CA LYS A 65 11.96 -16.11 -8.78
C LYS A 65 10.67 -15.62 -9.48
N LYS A 66 9.92 -14.76 -8.83
CA LYS A 66 8.62 -14.29 -9.32
C LYS A 66 8.74 -13.33 -10.50
N ILE A 67 9.74 -12.45 -10.51
CA ILE A 67 9.93 -11.45 -11.57
C ILE A 67 10.33 -12.03 -12.92
N LYS A 68 10.94 -13.21 -12.97
CA LYS A 68 11.43 -13.82 -14.22
C LYS A 68 10.36 -13.95 -15.31
N LYS A 69 9.11 -14.15 -14.90
CA LYS A 69 7.97 -14.32 -15.80
C LYS A 69 7.15 -13.03 -16.01
N ALA A 70 7.52 -11.93 -15.35
CA ALA A 70 6.73 -10.70 -15.35
C ALA A 70 7.21 -9.72 -16.43
N GLY A 71 6.30 -9.34 -17.33
CA GLY A 71 6.57 -8.36 -18.40
C GLY A 71 6.28 -6.91 -18.05
N VAL A 72 5.73 -6.64 -16.85
CA VAL A 72 5.23 -5.34 -16.40
C VAL A 72 6.34 -4.45 -15.86
N SER A 73 6.01 -3.17 -15.63
CA SER A 73 6.91 -2.23 -14.96
C SER A 73 7.17 -2.63 -13.50
N THR A 74 8.27 -2.17 -12.92
CA THR A 74 8.61 -2.44 -11.53
C THR A 74 7.55 -1.88 -10.58
N LYS A 75 7.01 -0.70 -10.88
CA LYS A 75 5.94 -0.08 -10.09
C LYS A 75 4.67 -0.92 -10.13
N SER A 76 4.15 -1.24 -11.32
CA SER A 76 2.94 -2.06 -11.47
C SER A 76 3.08 -3.44 -10.84
N PHE A 77 4.29 -4.03 -10.88
CA PHE A 77 4.54 -5.30 -10.22
C PHE A 77 4.40 -5.23 -8.70
N LEU A 78 4.99 -4.18 -8.08
CA LEU A 78 4.92 -3.99 -6.62
C LEU A 78 3.50 -3.64 -6.14
N MET A 79 2.71 -2.96 -6.96
CA MET A 79 1.32 -2.61 -6.64
C MET A 79 0.34 -3.78 -6.78
N ASN A 80 0.73 -4.85 -7.45
CA ASN A 80 -0.13 -6.01 -7.62
C ASN A 80 -0.16 -6.86 -6.35
N GLN A 81 -1.31 -6.90 -5.68
CA GLN A 81 -1.53 -7.60 -4.41
C GLN A 81 -1.27 -9.12 -4.48
N LYS A 82 -1.24 -9.71 -5.68
CA LYS A 82 -0.82 -11.11 -5.89
C LYS A 82 0.69 -11.32 -5.78
N ASN A 83 1.48 -10.24 -5.82
CA ASN A 83 2.93 -10.29 -5.70
C ASN A 83 3.41 -9.96 -4.30
N VAL A 84 2.87 -8.93 -3.70
CA VAL A 84 3.09 -8.52 -2.32
C VAL A 84 1.88 -7.69 -1.87
N VAL A 85 1.33 -7.94 -0.70
CA VAL A 85 0.15 -7.21 -0.23
C VAL A 85 0.51 -5.87 0.39
N GLY A 86 -0.46 -4.95 0.47
CA GLY A 86 -0.35 -3.71 1.22
C GLY A 86 0.51 -2.61 0.59
N ILE A 87 1.08 -2.81 -0.61
CA ILE A 87 1.87 -1.79 -1.31
C ILE A 87 0.96 -1.08 -2.32
N GLY A 88 0.66 0.20 -2.03
CA GLY A 88 -0.03 1.10 -2.95
C GLY A 88 0.92 2.07 -3.65
N HIS A 89 0.36 3.06 -4.36
CA HIS A 89 1.10 4.05 -5.16
C HIS A 89 2.19 4.78 -4.36
N ILE A 90 1.88 5.21 -3.14
CA ILE A 90 2.80 5.96 -2.28
C ILE A 90 4.03 5.11 -1.99
N TYR A 91 3.80 3.95 -1.37
CA TYR A 91 4.90 3.08 -0.96
C TYR A 91 5.69 2.52 -2.14
N ALA A 92 5.03 2.19 -3.26
CA ALA A 92 5.73 1.75 -4.46
C ALA A 92 6.72 2.81 -4.97
N CYS A 93 6.35 4.11 -4.98
CA CYS A 93 7.25 5.19 -5.38
C CYS A 93 8.42 5.34 -4.42
N GLU A 94 8.16 5.38 -3.11
CA GLU A 94 9.19 5.56 -2.08
C GLU A 94 10.16 4.39 -2.00
N ILE A 95 9.67 3.16 -2.13
CA ILE A 95 10.49 1.94 -2.16
C ILE A 95 11.42 1.95 -3.37
N LEU A 96 10.90 2.26 -4.56
CA LEU A 96 11.69 2.27 -5.78
C LEU A 96 12.73 3.38 -5.78
N PHE A 97 12.37 4.57 -5.29
CA PHE A 97 13.31 5.66 -5.11
C PHE A 97 14.44 5.27 -4.16
N SER A 98 14.10 4.74 -2.98
CA SER A 98 15.09 4.30 -1.99
C SER A 98 15.98 3.15 -2.48
N SER A 99 15.49 2.38 -3.44
CA SER A 99 16.24 1.27 -4.05
C SER A 99 17.04 1.69 -5.29
N GLY A 100 16.94 2.96 -5.72
CA GLY A 100 17.61 3.45 -6.93
C GLY A 100 17.12 2.79 -8.22
N ILE A 101 15.83 2.39 -8.26
CA ILE A 101 15.25 1.66 -9.39
C ILE A 101 14.17 2.48 -10.06
N SER A 102 14.31 2.67 -11.38
CA SER A 102 13.30 3.38 -12.16
C SER A 102 11.94 2.64 -12.12
N PRO A 103 10.83 3.35 -11.82
CA PRO A 103 9.49 2.76 -11.80
C PRO A 103 9.04 2.20 -13.16
N ARG A 104 9.58 2.74 -14.26
CA ARG A 104 9.30 2.30 -15.65
C ARG A 104 10.07 1.06 -16.09
N ARG A 105 11.15 0.73 -15.39
CA ARG A 105 11.98 -0.43 -15.77
C ARG A 105 11.16 -1.70 -15.71
N LYS A 106 11.23 -2.53 -16.75
CA LYS A 106 10.59 -3.86 -16.71
C LYS A 106 11.24 -4.71 -15.65
N ILE A 107 10.44 -5.23 -14.75
CA ILE A 107 10.91 -5.88 -13.52
C ILE A 107 11.75 -7.15 -13.81
N LYS A 108 11.48 -7.87 -14.87
CA LYS A 108 12.25 -9.07 -15.27
C LYS A 108 13.73 -8.82 -15.53
N TYR A 109 14.14 -7.57 -15.73
CA TYR A 109 15.54 -7.19 -15.93
C TYR A 109 16.29 -6.84 -14.65
N LEU A 110 15.66 -6.98 -13.50
CA LEU A 110 16.35 -6.81 -12.23
C LEU A 110 17.23 -8.04 -11.93
N ASN A 111 18.39 -7.76 -11.36
CA ASN A 111 19.28 -8.79 -10.83
C ASN A 111 18.93 -9.12 -9.36
N LYS A 112 19.59 -10.12 -8.80
CA LYS A 112 19.33 -10.57 -7.43
C LYS A 112 19.62 -9.48 -6.38
N SER A 113 20.73 -8.75 -6.52
CA SER A 113 21.08 -7.65 -5.63
C SER A 113 20.03 -6.52 -5.63
N GLN A 114 19.47 -6.19 -6.80
CA GLN A 114 18.39 -5.22 -6.90
C GLN A 114 17.10 -5.70 -6.23
N CYS A 115 16.81 -6.99 -6.29
CA CYS A 115 15.70 -7.58 -5.53
C CYS A 115 15.94 -7.52 -4.01
N GLU A 116 17.19 -7.72 -3.57
CA GLU A 116 17.57 -7.57 -2.16
C GLU A 116 17.33 -6.14 -1.67
N GLU A 117 17.74 -5.14 -2.45
CA GLU A 117 17.50 -3.73 -2.12
C GLU A 117 15.99 -3.38 -2.08
N ILE A 118 15.18 -3.89 -3.02
CA ILE A 118 13.73 -3.71 -2.97
C ILE A 118 13.16 -4.30 -1.67
N VAL A 119 13.48 -5.54 -1.35
CA VAL A 119 12.94 -6.21 -0.15
C VAL A 119 13.36 -5.47 1.12
N LYS A 120 14.64 -5.11 1.24
CA LYS A 120 15.19 -4.35 2.37
C LYS A 120 14.47 -3.02 2.56
N ASN A 121 14.34 -2.21 1.49
CA ASN A 121 13.68 -0.92 1.55
C ASN A 121 12.17 -1.05 1.76
N THR A 122 11.53 -2.10 1.22
CA THR A 122 10.12 -2.40 1.51
C THR A 122 9.91 -2.62 3.01
N LYS A 123 10.67 -3.55 3.61
CA LYS A 123 10.55 -3.85 5.05
C LYS A 123 10.82 -2.61 5.91
N ARG A 124 11.84 -1.83 5.59
CA ARG A 124 12.19 -0.60 6.30
C ARG A 124 11.06 0.43 6.24
N ILE A 125 10.61 0.77 5.02
CA ILE A 125 9.61 1.84 4.80
C ILE A 125 8.26 1.45 5.42
N ILE A 126 7.81 0.21 5.24
CA ILE A 126 6.54 -0.24 5.83
C ILE A 126 6.62 -0.26 7.36
N LYS A 127 7.74 -0.71 7.94
CA LYS A 127 7.93 -0.68 9.40
C LYS A 127 7.92 0.75 9.95
N GLU A 128 8.61 1.67 9.29
CA GLU A 128 8.60 3.10 9.65
C GLU A 128 7.19 3.69 9.53
N ALA A 129 6.46 3.34 8.48
CA ALA A 129 5.08 3.78 8.28
C ALA A 129 4.15 3.29 9.41
N ILE A 130 4.24 2.03 9.80
CA ILE A 130 3.45 1.46 10.90
C ILE A 130 3.78 2.16 12.21
N THR A 131 5.07 2.34 12.52
CA THR A 131 5.52 3.02 13.75
C THR A 131 5.00 4.46 13.82
N LYS A 132 4.85 5.12 12.68
CA LYS A 132 4.34 6.50 12.58
C LYS A 132 2.81 6.58 12.44
N GLY A 133 2.07 5.48 12.56
CA GLY A 133 0.61 5.44 12.46
C GLY A 133 0.04 5.50 11.04
N GLY A 134 0.87 5.22 10.03
CA GLY A 134 0.48 5.17 8.63
C GLY A 134 0.64 6.49 7.87
N THR A 135 0.42 6.44 6.54
CA THR A 135 0.44 7.64 5.69
C THR A 135 -0.95 8.22 5.63
N THR A 136 -1.22 9.28 6.35
CA THR A 136 -2.53 9.93 6.29
C THR A 136 -2.55 10.94 5.17
N LEU A 137 -3.16 10.58 4.05
CA LEU A 137 -3.75 11.53 3.12
C LEU A 137 -5.06 12.06 3.73
N LYS A 138 -5.48 13.26 3.36
CA LYS A 138 -6.50 14.14 3.98
C LYS A 138 -7.80 13.51 4.51
N ASP A 139 -8.11 12.26 4.17
CA ASP A 139 -9.41 11.63 4.42
C ASP A 139 -9.36 10.39 5.35
N PHE A 140 -8.23 10.08 5.95
CA PHE A 140 -8.12 8.95 6.87
C PHE A 140 -8.15 9.42 8.33
N TYR A 141 -9.13 8.92 9.08
CA TYR A 141 -9.20 9.06 10.53
C TYR A 141 -8.75 7.74 11.17
N SER A 142 -7.96 7.82 12.23
CA SER A 142 -7.66 6.64 13.05
C SER A 142 -8.94 6.11 13.70
N ALA A 143 -8.94 4.85 14.16
CA ALA A 143 -10.08 4.26 14.87
C ALA A 143 -10.56 5.10 16.06
N ASP A 144 -9.67 5.91 16.64
CA ASP A 144 -9.96 6.84 17.75
C ASP A 144 -10.54 8.19 17.31
N GLY A 145 -10.80 8.38 16.00
CA GLY A 145 -11.36 9.61 15.45
C GLY A 145 -10.38 10.78 15.35
N ASN A 146 -9.11 10.59 15.71
CA ASN A 146 -8.09 11.60 15.58
C ASN A 146 -7.57 11.63 14.13
N LYS A 147 -7.40 12.83 13.57
CA LYS A 147 -6.65 12.98 12.32
C LYS A 147 -5.24 12.45 12.55
N GLY A 148 -4.84 11.40 11.84
CA GLY A 148 -3.48 10.90 11.91
C GLY A 148 -2.51 12.00 11.52
N TYR A 149 -1.77 12.53 12.47
CA TYR A 149 -0.82 13.65 12.32
C TYR A 149 0.51 13.19 11.71
N PHE A 150 0.56 12.15 10.90
CA PHE A 150 1.82 11.73 10.31
C PHE A 150 1.91 12.07 8.83
N LYS A 151 2.42 13.25 8.58
CA LYS A 151 3.09 13.54 7.32
C LYS A 151 4.41 12.77 7.33
N ILE A 152 4.39 11.51 6.85
CA ILE A 152 5.65 10.86 6.48
C ILE A 152 6.32 11.82 5.50
N GLU A 153 7.56 12.19 5.77
CA GLU A 153 8.34 12.98 4.82
C GLU A 153 8.61 12.13 3.59
N LEU A 154 7.70 12.25 2.62
CA LEU A 154 7.82 11.54 1.35
C LEU A 154 8.99 12.13 0.56
N ASN A 155 9.77 11.27 -0.09
CA ASN A 155 10.92 11.68 -0.88
C ASN A 155 10.54 12.09 -2.30
N VAL A 156 9.56 11.41 -2.89
CA VAL A 156 9.17 11.63 -4.29
C VAL A 156 7.66 11.70 -4.51
N TYR A 157 6.84 10.99 -3.73
CA TYR A 157 5.40 10.99 -3.95
C TYR A 157 4.79 12.33 -3.59
N ASP A 158 3.91 12.87 -4.46
CA ASP A 158 3.25 14.19 -4.32
C ASP A 158 4.23 15.38 -4.25
N ARG A 159 5.43 15.22 -4.86
CA ARG A 159 6.48 16.23 -4.92
C ARG A 159 6.89 16.57 -6.35
N GLU A 160 5.96 16.51 -7.29
CA GLU A 160 6.18 16.90 -8.67
C GLU A 160 6.69 18.35 -8.75
N THR A 161 7.67 18.59 -9.61
CA THR A 161 8.36 19.88 -9.83
C THR A 161 9.28 20.34 -8.68
N GLU A 162 9.23 19.72 -7.50
CA GLU A 162 10.18 19.98 -6.43
C GLU A 162 11.55 19.38 -6.73
N GLU A 163 12.58 19.91 -6.07
CA GLU A 163 13.91 19.33 -6.13
C GLU A 163 14.00 17.98 -5.41
N CYS A 164 14.64 17.04 -6.06
CA CYS A 164 14.98 15.76 -5.45
C CYS A 164 15.97 15.96 -4.29
N ARG A 165 15.68 15.40 -3.13
CA ARG A 165 16.54 15.53 -1.95
C ARG A 165 17.92 14.90 -2.15
N ALA A 166 18.05 13.91 -3.05
CA ALA A 166 19.29 13.20 -3.31
C ALA A 166 20.13 13.86 -4.43
N CYS A 167 19.55 14.09 -5.62
CA CYS A 167 20.32 14.56 -6.79
C CYS A 167 20.06 16.02 -7.18
N LYS A 168 19.14 16.72 -6.50
CA LYS A 168 18.74 18.11 -6.74
C LYS A 168 18.02 18.37 -8.08
N GLU A 169 17.90 17.37 -8.93
CA GLU A 169 17.10 17.46 -10.14
C GLU A 169 15.60 17.54 -9.82
N LYS A 170 14.81 18.13 -10.72
CA LYS A 170 13.36 18.22 -10.56
C LYS A 170 12.70 16.84 -10.63
N ILE A 171 11.80 16.57 -9.69
CA ILE A 171 10.99 15.36 -9.69
C ILE A 171 9.92 15.48 -10.77
N ILE A 172 9.83 14.46 -11.61
CA ILE A 172 8.87 14.38 -12.72
C ILE A 172 7.80 13.37 -12.38
N CYS A 173 6.53 13.79 -12.45
CA CYS A 173 5.39 12.87 -12.35
C CYS A 173 5.26 12.06 -13.64
N LEU A 174 5.17 10.75 -13.48
CA LEU A 174 4.95 9.84 -14.58
C LEU A 174 3.51 9.31 -14.50
N LEU A 175 2.62 9.89 -15.29
CA LEU A 175 1.27 9.35 -15.46
C LEU A 175 1.34 8.09 -16.32
N TYR A 176 0.86 6.98 -15.77
CA TYR A 176 0.66 5.74 -16.53
C TYR A 176 -0.78 5.74 -17.07
N THR A 177 -0.92 5.77 -18.37
CA THR A 177 -2.23 5.66 -19.04
C THR A 177 -2.83 4.25 -18.97
N SER A 178 -2.05 3.25 -18.52
CA SER A 178 -2.50 1.87 -18.35
C SER A 178 -3.19 1.57 -17.02
N ASP A 179 -3.12 2.48 -16.06
CA ASP A 179 -3.78 2.28 -14.75
C ASP A 179 -5.31 2.52 -14.83
N ALA A 180 -5.81 3.01 -15.97
CA ALA A 180 -7.23 3.24 -16.22
C ALA A 180 -7.93 2.08 -16.98
N ALA A 181 -7.21 1.02 -17.33
CA ALA A 181 -7.75 -0.10 -18.14
C ALA A 181 -8.00 -1.39 -17.35
N ASP A 182 -7.71 -1.40 -16.04
CA ASP A 182 -7.90 -2.55 -15.14
C ASP A 182 -8.97 -2.28 -14.06
N GLU A 183 -9.88 -1.30 -14.29
CA GLU A 183 -11.11 -1.12 -13.52
C GLU A 183 -12.29 -1.90 -14.11
#